data_f06aed299c9b22704e9793e17f38d17f
#
_entry.id   f06aed299c9b22704e9793e17f38d17f
#
_cell.length_a   1.000
_cell.length_b   1.000
_cell.length_c   1.000
_cell.angle_alpha   90.00
_cell.angle_beta   90.00
_cell.angle_gamma   90.00
#
_symmetry.space_group_name_H-M   'P 1'
#
loop_
_entity.id
_entity.type
_entity.pdbx_description
1 polymer ?
#
loop_
_entity_poly.entity_id
_entity_poly.type
_entity_poly.pdbx_seq_one_letter_code
_entity_poly.pdbx_strand_id
1 'polypeptide(L)'
;MKVPAENHAKRSVSLGYSKKHHMTIEEAIAARHSVRQYDERPLTDEQVATLTAEIDKINAAKDLHIQLIQNEPKAFSGFLAKYCKFSGAVNYIALVGKKTDDLKVKLGYEGERLVLMAQQMGLNTCWVAGSFSKEKAVQVGKDEKYVAVISIGYGTTQGIAHTSKPIEEVTSLAYTHDWFKKGIECVMLAPSAMNKQNFRFAQMADGKVMATEGHGPFAGLDLGIAKLHFEIGSGKDSSIWK
;
A
#
# COMPACT_ATOMS: atom_id res chain seq x y z
N MET A 1 -70.18 22.88 25.66
CA MET A 1 -69.21 21.82 25.67
C MET A 1 -68.35 21.97 24.37
N LYS A 2 -67.18 22.51 24.46
CA LYS A 2 -66.26 22.69 23.30
C LYS A 2 -65.15 21.68 23.44
N VAL A 3 -64.95 20.86 22.43
CA VAL A 3 -63.84 19.90 22.32
C VAL A 3 -62.64 20.63 21.70
N PRO A 4 -61.42 20.49 22.27
CA PRO A 4 -60.23 21.12 21.69
C PRO A 4 -59.66 20.27 20.53
N ALA A 5 -59.19 20.96 19.48
CA ALA A 5 -58.53 20.38 18.33
C ALA A 5 -57.10 19.91 18.66
N GLU A 6 -56.80 18.67 18.34
CA GLU A 6 -55.44 18.11 18.43
C GLU A 6 -54.53 18.63 17.27
N ASN A 7 -53.45 19.23 17.67
CA ASN A 7 -52.41 19.74 16.80
C ASN A 7 -51.41 18.64 16.45
N HIS A 8 -51.51 18.03 15.26
CA HIS A 8 -50.51 17.11 14.74
C HIS A 8 -49.28 17.88 14.25
N ALA A 9 -48.27 18.00 15.11
CA ALA A 9 -46.96 18.48 14.74
C ALA A 9 -46.27 17.44 13.85
N LYS A 10 -46.08 17.74 12.58
CA LYS A 10 -45.24 16.95 11.66
C LYS A 10 -43.78 17.04 12.12
N ARG A 11 -43.25 15.95 12.67
CA ARG A 11 -41.83 15.77 12.89
C ARG A 11 -41.15 15.60 11.52
N SER A 12 -40.45 16.62 11.05
CA SER A 12 -39.52 16.52 9.94
C SER A 12 -38.30 15.73 10.41
N VAL A 13 -38.17 14.49 9.92
CA VAL A 13 -36.92 13.72 10.06
C VAL A 13 -35.90 14.32 9.08
N SER A 14 -34.98 15.13 9.58
CA SER A 14 -33.85 15.55 8.84
C SER A 14 -32.92 14.33 8.64
N LEU A 15 -32.91 13.76 7.44
CA LEU A 15 -31.88 12.85 6.98
C LEU A 15 -30.56 13.61 6.94
N GLY A 16 -29.78 13.51 8.01
CA GLY A 16 -28.42 14.01 8.05
C GLY A 16 -27.60 13.26 6.99
N TYR A 17 -27.31 13.92 5.89
CA TYR A 17 -26.27 13.50 4.96
C TYR A 17 -24.95 13.54 5.71
N SER A 18 -24.51 12.39 6.22
CA SER A 18 -23.16 12.19 6.68
C SER A 18 -22.26 12.43 5.45
N LYS A 19 -21.49 13.52 5.43
CA LYS A 19 -20.40 13.70 4.49
C LYS A 19 -19.50 12.47 4.65
N LYS A 20 -19.40 11.62 3.61
CA LYS A 20 -18.44 10.52 3.61
C LYS A 20 -17.09 11.13 3.93
N HIS A 21 -16.55 10.80 5.11
CA HIS A 21 -15.19 11.19 5.46
C HIS A 21 -14.24 10.52 4.46
N HIS A 22 -13.53 11.33 3.69
CA HIS A 22 -12.54 10.83 2.74
C HIS A 22 -11.26 10.59 3.53
N MET A 23 -10.86 9.32 3.65
CA MET A 23 -9.63 8.93 4.36
C MET A 23 -8.42 9.67 3.76
N THR A 24 -7.65 10.38 4.58
CA THR A 24 -6.40 11.02 4.14
C THR A 24 -5.32 9.97 3.89
N ILE A 25 -4.22 10.37 3.26
CA ILE A 25 -3.12 9.45 2.99
C ILE A 25 -2.41 9.02 4.29
N GLU A 26 -2.30 9.92 5.26
CA GLU A 26 -1.73 9.64 6.59
C GLU A 26 -2.62 8.68 7.38
N GLU A 27 -3.94 8.84 7.31
CA GLU A 27 -4.89 7.90 7.88
C GLU A 27 -4.78 6.53 7.21
N ALA A 28 -4.56 6.48 5.89
CA ALA A 28 -4.36 5.23 5.16
C ALA A 28 -3.06 4.52 5.60
N ILE A 29 -1.96 5.25 5.81
CA ILE A 29 -0.71 4.71 6.35
C ILE A 29 -0.94 4.06 7.72
N ALA A 30 -1.68 4.73 8.60
CA ALA A 30 -1.94 4.24 9.96
C ALA A 30 -2.90 3.03 9.97
N ALA A 31 -3.90 3.02 9.08
CA ALA A 31 -4.93 1.98 9.03
C ALA A 31 -4.52 0.74 8.22
N ARG A 32 -3.54 0.87 7.32
CA ARG A 32 -3.10 -0.19 6.42
C ARG A 32 -2.38 -1.32 7.17
N HIS A 33 -2.91 -2.52 7.10
CA HIS A 33 -2.25 -3.73 7.59
C HIS A 33 -2.26 -4.83 6.52
N SER A 34 -1.39 -5.84 6.66
CA SER A 34 -1.36 -6.99 5.78
C SER A 34 -2.56 -7.89 6.04
N VAL A 35 -3.47 -7.99 5.06
CA VAL A 35 -4.65 -8.86 5.11
C VAL A 35 -4.49 -9.98 4.10
N ARG A 36 -4.73 -11.22 4.53
CA ARG A 36 -4.53 -12.43 3.72
C ARG A 36 -5.81 -13.24 3.53
N GLN A 37 -6.87 -12.87 4.24
CA GLN A 37 -8.16 -13.54 4.17
C GLN A 37 -9.19 -12.57 3.61
N TYR A 38 -9.77 -12.91 2.49
CA TYR A 38 -10.70 -12.07 1.76
C TYR A 38 -12.06 -12.76 1.63
N ASP A 39 -13.12 -11.97 1.60
CA ASP A 39 -14.36 -12.42 1.00
C ASP A 39 -14.22 -12.32 -0.54
N GLU A 40 -14.90 -13.18 -1.27
CA GLU A 40 -14.74 -13.27 -2.73
C GLU A 40 -15.57 -12.22 -3.48
N ARG A 41 -15.97 -11.11 -2.82
CA ARG A 41 -16.67 -10.02 -3.50
C ARG A 41 -15.82 -9.45 -4.62
N PRO A 42 -16.39 -9.23 -5.82
CA PRO A 42 -15.67 -8.55 -6.88
C PRO A 42 -15.38 -7.09 -6.49
N LEU A 43 -14.29 -6.56 -7.02
CA LEU A 43 -14.05 -5.12 -7.00
C LEU A 43 -15.18 -4.42 -7.77
N THR A 44 -15.58 -3.24 -7.34
CA THR A 44 -16.56 -2.44 -8.09
C THR A 44 -15.94 -1.89 -9.38
N ASP A 45 -16.76 -1.61 -10.39
CA ASP A 45 -16.29 -1.02 -11.64
C ASP A 45 -15.56 0.31 -11.41
N GLU A 46 -16.02 1.12 -10.46
CA GLU A 46 -15.36 2.36 -10.05
C GLU A 46 -13.96 2.12 -9.48
N GLN A 47 -13.82 1.12 -8.59
CA GLN A 47 -12.51 0.76 -8.02
C GLN A 47 -11.56 0.23 -9.08
N VAL A 48 -12.05 -0.62 -9.99
CA VAL A 48 -11.26 -1.14 -11.11
C VAL A 48 -10.81 -0.01 -12.03
N ALA A 49 -11.72 0.86 -12.43
CA ALA A 49 -11.41 1.99 -13.30
C ALA A 49 -10.39 2.93 -12.65
N THR A 50 -10.54 3.22 -11.36
CA THR A 50 -9.65 4.11 -10.62
C THR A 50 -8.25 3.53 -10.48
N LEU A 51 -8.13 2.24 -10.11
CA LEU A 51 -6.85 1.54 -10.03
C LEU A 51 -6.16 1.43 -11.39
N THR A 52 -6.91 1.07 -12.44
CA THR A 52 -6.37 0.94 -13.80
C THR A 52 -5.83 2.28 -14.30
N ALA A 53 -6.59 3.36 -14.13
CA ALA A 53 -6.15 4.69 -14.55
C ALA A 53 -4.85 5.14 -13.84
N GLU A 54 -4.70 4.83 -12.54
CA GLU A 54 -3.47 5.16 -11.82
C GLU A 54 -2.30 4.26 -12.25
N ILE A 55 -2.56 2.96 -12.45
CA ILE A 55 -1.56 2.01 -12.97
C ILE A 55 -1.05 2.48 -14.34
N ASP A 56 -1.93 2.89 -15.25
CA ASP A 56 -1.55 3.37 -16.58
C ASP A 56 -0.66 4.62 -16.51
N LYS A 57 -0.98 5.57 -15.62
CA LYS A 57 -0.13 6.75 -15.38
C LYS A 57 1.25 6.37 -14.85
N ILE A 58 1.30 5.45 -13.87
CA ILE A 58 2.54 4.97 -13.29
C ILE A 58 3.39 4.29 -14.36
N ASN A 59 2.80 3.37 -15.13
CA ASN A 59 3.48 2.63 -16.18
C ASN A 59 4.09 3.59 -17.23
N ALA A 60 3.32 4.58 -17.68
CA ALA A 60 3.79 5.57 -18.65
C ALA A 60 4.91 6.47 -18.09
N ALA A 61 4.80 6.89 -16.82
CA ALA A 61 5.76 7.82 -16.21
C ALA A 61 7.07 7.15 -15.76
N LYS A 62 7.04 5.87 -15.41
CA LYS A 62 8.15 5.14 -14.78
C LYS A 62 8.72 4.01 -15.62
N ASP A 63 8.20 3.79 -16.84
CA ASP A 63 8.57 2.69 -17.73
C ASP A 63 8.42 1.32 -17.03
N LEU A 64 7.27 1.15 -16.38
CA LEU A 64 6.89 -0.07 -15.68
C LEU A 64 5.77 -0.81 -16.45
N HIS A 65 5.47 -2.02 -16.02
CA HIS A 65 4.41 -2.86 -16.60
C HIS A 65 3.57 -3.48 -15.48
N ILE A 66 3.08 -2.66 -14.55
CA ILE A 66 2.19 -3.06 -13.47
C ILE A 66 0.84 -3.42 -14.06
N GLN A 67 0.19 -4.49 -13.57
CA GLN A 67 -1.07 -4.99 -14.10
C GLN A 67 -2.03 -5.32 -12.96
N LEU A 68 -3.30 -4.90 -13.09
CA LEU A 68 -4.38 -5.36 -12.21
C LEU A 68 -4.98 -6.64 -12.80
N ILE A 69 -4.90 -7.73 -12.05
CA ILE A 69 -5.45 -9.04 -12.41
C ILE A 69 -6.65 -9.32 -11.52
N GLN A 70 -7.77 -9.70 -12.14
CA GLN A 70 -9.03 -9.96 -11.46
C GLN A 70 -9.47 -11.42 -11.68
N ASN A 71 -10.17 -11.97 -10.69
CA ASN A 71 -10.78 -13.30 -10.76
C ASN A 71 -9.77 -14.42 -11.08
N GLU A 72 -8.54 -14.33 -10.56
CA GLU A 72 -7.49 -15.33 -10.76
C GLU A 72 -7.04 -15.93 -9.40
N PRO A 73 -7.75 -16.96 -8.90
CA PRO A 73 -7.47 -17.55 -7.59
C PRO A 73 -6.18 -18.40 -7.56
N LYS A 74 -5.67 -18.81 -8.72
CA LYS A 74 -4.52 -19.75 -8.79
C LYS A 74 -3.23 -19.14 -8.28
N ALA A 75 -3.07 -17.81 -8.38
CA ALA A 75 -1.89 -17.12 -7.88
C ALA A 75 -1.62 -17.41 -6.39
N PHE A 76 -2.68 -17.66 -5.60
CA PHE A 76 -2.61 -17.93 -4.15
C PHE A 76 -3.04 -19.34 -3.76
N SER A 77 -3.13 -20.31 -4.71
CA SER A 77 -3.55 -21.67 -4.43
C SER A 77 -2.41 -22.62 -4.03
N GLY A 78 -1.16 -22.21 -4.21
CA GLY A 78 0.04 -23.01 -3.95
C GLY A 78 0.27 -23.28 -2.44
N PHE A 79 1.11 -24.29 -2.15
CA PHE A 79 1.42 -24.71 -0.79
C PHE A 79 1.95 -23.55 0.09
N LEU A 80 2.87 -22.73 -0.45
CA LEU A 80 3.43 -21.58 0.27
C LEU A 80 2.38 -20.51 0.58
N ALA A 81 1.45 -20.25 -0.35
CA ALA A 81 0.37 -19.31 -0.11
C ALA A 81 -0.57 -19.80 1.01
N LYS A 82 -0.90 -21.09 1.01
CA LYS A 82 -1.68 -21.72 2.09
C LYS A 82 -0.94 -21.68 3.44
N TYR A 83 0.36 -21.93 3.44
CA TYR A 83 1.20 -21.78 4.64
C TYR A 83 1.18 -20.35 5.17
N CYS A 84 1.18 -19.35 4.29
CA CYS A 84 1.00 -17.94 4.63
C CYS A 84 -0.46 -17.56 4.95
N LYS A 85 -1.38 -18.53 5.04
CA LYS A 85 -2.81 -18.38 5.40
C LYS A 85 -3.62 -17.52 4.42
N PHE A 86 -3.28 -17.54 3.13
CA PHE A 86 -4.10 -16.91 2.10
C PHE A 86 -5.39 -17.70 1.86
N SER A 87 -6.53 -17.00 1.83
CA SER A 87 -7.84 -17.53 1.44
C SER A 87 -8.69 -16.44 0.79
N GLY A 88 -9.51 -16.80 -0.21
CA GLY A 88 -10.39 -15.87 -0.92
C GLY A 88 -9.67 -14.79 -1.75
N ALA A 89 -8.35 -14.85 -1.87
CA ALA A 89 -7.57 -13.90 -2.67
C ALA A 89 -7.72 -14.23 -4.15
N VAL A 90 -8.55 -13.49 -4.86
CA VAL A 90 -8.84 -13.69 -6.29
C VAL A 90 -8.40 -12.53 -7.18
N ASN A 91 -8.03 -11.40 -6.57
CA ASN A 91 -7.54 -10.22 -7.29
C ASN A 91 -6.15 -9.84 -6.77
N TYR A 92 -5.31 -9.34 -7.66
CA TYR A 92 -3.99 -8.86 -7.29
C TYR A 92 -3.43 -7.86 -8.30
N ILE A 93 -2.49 -7.06 -7.83
CA ILE A 93 -1.66 -6.18 -8.66
C ILE A 93 -0.34 -6.90 -8.90
N ALA A 94 -0.02 -7.21 -10.15
CA ALA A 94 1.23 -7.82 -10.56
C ALA A 94 2.29 -6.74 -10.79
N LEU A 95 3.43 -6.86 -10.14
CA LEU A 95 4.53 -5.91 -10.20
C LEU A 95 5.59 -6.39 -11.19
N VAL A 96 5.53 -5.86 -12.40
CA VAL A 96 6.38 -6.19 -13.54
C VAL A 96 7.07 -4.93 -14.04
N GLY A 97 8.28 -5.06 -14.55
CA GLY A 97 8.99 -3.96 -15.20
C GLY A 97 10.33 -4.43 -15.79
N LYS A 98 10.98 -3.55 -16.55
CA LYS A 98 12.28 -3.83 -17.21
C LYS A 98 13.36 -4.15 -16.18
N LYS A 99 14.26 -5.06 -16.52
CA LYS A 99 15.40 -5.49 -15.70
C LYS A 99 16.44 -4.37 -15.58
N THR A 100 16.23 -3.46 -14.63
CA THR A 100 17.15 -2.40 -14.23
C THR A 100 17.57 -2.56 -12.78
N ASP A 101 18.68 -1.97 -12.38
CA ASP A 101 19.18 -2.07 -10.99
C ASP A 101 18.20 -1.47 -9.97
N ASP A 102 17.49 -0.41 -10.36
CA ASP A 102 16.52 0.31 -9.54
C ASP A 102 15.07 -0.24 -9.62
N LEU A 103 14.83 -1.29 -10.42
CA LEU A 103 13.50 -1.83 -10.65
C LEU A 103 12.75 -2.13 -9.35
N LYS A 104 13.41 -2.79 -8.38
CA LYS A 104 12.76 -3.16 -7.13
C LYS A 104 12.35 -1.94 -6.32
N VAL A 105 13.21 -0.93 -6.27
CA VAL A 105 12.92 0.32 -5.55
C VAL A 105 11.74 1.04 -6.20
N LYS A 106 11.72 1.15 -7.53
CA LYS A 106 10.59 1.72 -8.28
C LYS A 106 9.29 0.96 -8.01
N LEU A 107 9.30 -0.37 -8.12
CA LEU A 107 8.12 -1.19 -7.88
C LEU A 107 7.66 -1.15 -6.42
N GLY A 108 8.59 -1.04 -5.46
CA GLY A 108 8.26 -0.85 -4.06
C GLY A 108 7.54 0.48 -3.83
N TYR A 109 8.07 1.56 -4.38
CA TYR A 109 7.52 2.90 -4.24
C TYR A 109 6.13 3.02 -4.89
N GLU A 110 6.01 2.64 -6.15
CA GLU A 110 4.75 2.78 -6.90
C GLU A 110 3.71 1.73 -6.46
N GLY A 111 4.15 0.53 -6.08
CA GLY A 111 3.27 -0.48 -5.51
C GLY A 111 2.65 -0.04 -4.18
N GLU A 112 3.42 0.60 -3.30
CA GLU A 112 2.88 1.12 -2.04
C GLU A 112 1.93 2.29 -2.26
N ARG A 113 2.14 3.14 -3.28
CA ARG A 113 1.17 4.15 -3.69
C ARG A 113 -0.19 3.53 -4.01
N LEU A 114 -0.20 2.41 -4.76
CA LEU A 114 -1.42 1.67 -5.08
C LEU A 114 -2.03 1.00 -3.83
N VAL A 115 -1.21 0.52 -2.90
CA VAL A 115 -1.66 -0.03 -1.62
C VAL A 115 -2.39 1.02 -0.78
N LEU A 116 -1.81 2.21 -0.63
CA LEU A 116 -2.42 3.30 0.13
C LEU A 116 -3.71 3.80 -0.53
N MET A 117 -3.72 3.90 -1.86
CA MET A 117 -4.92 4.23 -2.63
C MET A 117 -6.03 3.18 -2.44
N ALA A 118 -5.69 1.89 -2.46
CA ALA A 118 -6.63 0.81 -2.18
C ALA A 118 -7.22 0.93 -0.76
N GLN A 119 -6.39 1.25 0.24
CA GLN A 119 -6.83 1.50 1.61
C GLN A 119 -7.82 2.66 1.69
N GLN A 120 -7.57 3.78 0.98
CA GLN A 120 -8.49 4.91 0.90
C GLN A 120 -9.84 4.54 0.25
N MET A 121 -9.86 3.56 -0.65
CA MET A 121 -11.06 3.01 -1.28
C MET A 121 -11.77 1.93 -0.43
N GLY A 122 -11.29 1.66 0.79
CA GLY A 122 -11.85 0.64 1.69
C GLY A 122 -11.49 -0.79 1.31
N LEU A 123 -10.43 -0.98 0.51
CA LEU A 123 -9.88 -2.29 0.16
C LEU A 123 -8.69 -2.63 1.06
N ASN A 124 -8.52 -3.92 1.32
CA ASN A 124 -7.38 -4.45 2.05
C ASN A 124 -6.36 -5.05 1.08
N THR A 125 -5.10 -5.06 1.48
CA THR A 125 -3.99 -5.54 0.66
C THR A 125 -2.98 -6.36 1.45
N CYS A 126 -2.15 -7.12 0.73
CA CYS A 126 -0.94 -7.72 1.29
C CYS A 126 0.15 -7.84 0.21
N TRP A 127 1.35 -7.40 0.55
CA TRP A 127 2.54 -7.63 -0.25
C TRP A 127 2.95 -9.10 -0.24
N VAL A 128 3.23 -9.67 -1.43
CA VAL A 128 3.62 -11.06 -1.60
C VAL A 128 4.75 -11.17 -2.62
N ALA A 129 5.95 -11.50 -2.17
CA ALA A 129 7.13 -11.56 -3.04
C ALA A 129 7.70 -12.97 -3.24
N GLY A 130 7.27 -13.97 -2.45
CA GLY A 130 7.85 -15.31 -2.51
C GLY A 130 6.85 -16.47 -2.43
N SER A 131 5.58 -16.20 -2.14
CA SER A 131 4.57 -17.25 -1.90
C SER A 131 3.37 -17.16 -2.86
N PHE A 132 3.60 -16.74 -4.10
CA PHE A 132 2.60 -16.71 -5.15
C PHE A 132 3.03 -17.55 -6.36
N SER A 133 2.06 -18.03 -7.14
CA SER A 133 2.30 -18.68 -8.43
C SER A 133 2.34 -17.64 -9.55
N LYS A 134 3.27 -17.80 -10.49
CA LYS A 134 3.36 -16.94 -11.67
C LYS A 134 2.37 -17.42 -12.74
N GLU A 135 1.20 -16.83 -12.73
CA GLU A 135 0.12 -17.23 -13.64
C GLU A 135 0.27 -16.61 -15.04
N LYS A 136 -0.27 -17.31 -16.03
CA LYS A 136 -0.25 -16.86 -17.43
C LYS A 136 -1.09 -15.60 -17.69
N ALA A 137 -1.96 -15.25 -16.77
CA ALA A 137 -2.74 -14.02 -16.83
C ALA A 137 -1.87 -12.76 -16.81
N VAL A 138 -0.65 -12.86 -16.23
CA VAL A 138 0.31 -11.75 -16.16
C VAL A 138 1.22 -11.78 -17.38
N GLN A 139 1.24 -10.66 -18.10
CA GLN A 139 2.12 -10.49 -19.25
C GLN A 139 3.51 -10.05 -18.79
N VAL A 140 4.54 -10.73 -19.30
CA VAL A 140 5.95 -10.42 -18.96
C VAL A 140 6.77 -10.44 -20.24
N GLY A 141 7.32 -9.30 -20.61
CA GLY A 141 8.22 -9.17 -21.77
C GLY A 141 9.58 -9.85 -21.55
N LYS A 142 10.35 -10.05 -22.64
CA LYS A 142 11.67 -10.71 -22.59
C LYS A 142 12.65 -9.97 -21.67
N ASP A 143 12.59 -8.65 -21.67
CA ASP A 143 13.49 -7.78 -20.89
C ASP A 143 12.89 -7.41 -19.52
N GLU A 144 11.73 -7.97 -19.19
CA GLU A 144 11.01 -7.68 -17.96
C GLU A 144 11.23 -8.74 -16.89
N LYS A 145 10.95 -8.35 -15.67
CA LYS A 145 10.94 -9.21 -14.50
C LYS A 145 9.63 -9.07 -13.73
N TYR A 146 8.98 -10.18 -13.45
CA TYR A 146 7.87 -10.29 -12.53
C TYR A 146 8.45 -10.42 -11.11
N VAL A 147 8.33 -9.38 -10.30
CA VAL A 147 9.06 -9.25 -9.03
C VAL A 147 8.23 -9.70 -7.84
N ALA A 148 6.99 -9.21 -7.75
CA ALA A 148 6.09 -9.44 -6.63
C ALA A 148 4.63 -9.24 -7.05
N VAL A 149 3.71 -9.57 -6.16
CA VAL A 149 2.29 -9.21 -6.28
C VAL A 149 1.81 -8.52 -5.01
N ILE A 150 0.72 -7.77 -5.14
CA ILE A 150 -0.05 -7.24 -4.02
C ILE A 150 -1.45 -7.83 -4.13
N SER A 151 -1.83 -8.72 -3.19
CA SER A 151 -3.23 -9.18 -3.13
C SER A 151 -4.13 -8.01 -2.73
N ILE A 152 -5.33 -7.92 -3.32
CA ILE A 152 -6.25 -6.81 -3.11
C ILE A 152 -7.69 -7.31 -3.10
N GLY A 153 -8.52 -6.78 -2.19
CA GLY A 153 -9.93 -7.13 -2.09
C GLY A 153 -10.53 -6.67 -0.77
N TYR A 154 -11.68 -7.24 -0.44
CA TYR A 154 -12.37 -6.98 0.81
C TYR A 154 -11.94 -8.01 1.85
N GLY A 155 -11.19 -7.57 2.85
CA GLY A 155 -10.71 -8.44 3.90
C GLY A 155 -11.82 -8.88 4.85
N THR A 156 -11.78 -10.15 5.30
CA THR A 156 -12.65 -10.65 6.38
C THR A 156 -12.22 -10.10 7.74
N THR A 157 -11.02 -9.52 7.81
CA THR A 157 -10.48 -8.78 8.96
C THR A 157 -9.77 -7.52 8.45
N GLN A 158 -9.46 -6.60 9.36
CA GLN A 158 -8.64 -5.42 9.02
C GLN A 158 -7.14 -5.64 9.22
N GLY A 159 -6.73 -6.88 9.54
CA GLY A 159 -5.35 -7.18 9.89
C GLY A 159 -4.96 -6.65 11.28
N ILE A 160 -3.67 -6.71 11.57
CA ILE A 160 -3.09 -6.22 12.83
C ILE A 160 -1.83 -5.41 12.55
N ALA A 161 -1.58 -4.40 13.37
CA ALA A 161 -0.36 -3.62 13.30
C ALA A 161 0.87 -4.53 13.47
N HIS A 162 1.90 -4.29 12.68
CA HIS A 162 3.17 -4.96 12.86
C HIS A 162 3.95 -4.38 14.06
N THR A 163 4.87 -5.15 14.59
CA THR A 163 5.82 -4.65 15.60
C THR A 163 6.95 -3.92 14.90
N SER A 164 7.16 -2.66 15.25
CA SER A 164 8.28 -1.88 14.74
C SER A 164 9.57 -2.20 15.51
N LYS A 165 10.70 -2.11 14.82
CA LYS A 165 12.02 -2.14 15.42
C LYS A 165 12.26 -0.89 16.28
N PRO A 166 13.29 -0.89 17.15
CA PRO A 166 13.81 0.33 17.73
C PRO A 166 14.22 1.33 16.64
N ILE A 167 13.85 2.59 16.80
CA ILE A 167 14.07 3.64 15.78
C ILE A 167 15.57 3.81 15.46
N GLU A 168 16.44 3.54 16.42
CA GLU A 168 17.89 3.63 16.30
C GLU A 168 18.47 2.62 15.31
N GLU A 169 17.73 1.52 15.02
CA GLU A 169 18.11 0.58 13.98
C GLU A 169 17.79 1.09 12.57
N VAL A 170 16.91 2.09 12.47
CA VAL A 170 16.49 2.69 11.19
C VAL A 170 17.22 4.00 10.93
N THR A 171 17.47 4.79 11.96
CA THR A 171 18.10 6.09 11.83
C THR A 171 18.73 6.55 13.14
N SER A 172 19.55 7.64 13.08
CA SER A 172 19.89 8.46 14.25
C SER A 172 19.07 9.74 14.20
N LEU A 173 18.39 10.06 15.29
CA LEU A 173 17.61 11.30 15.43
C LEU A 173 18.43 12.45 16.04
N ALA A 174 19.70 12.22 16.35
CA ALA A 174 20.58 13.26 16.86
C ALA A 174 20.77 14.36 15.78
N TYR A 175 20.52 15.61 16.17
CA TYR A 175 20.71 16.78 15.30
C TYR A 175 19.86 16.80 14.02
N THR A 176 18.70 16.11 14.01
CA THR A 176 17.81 16.07 12.84
C THR A 176 16.68 17.11 12.97
N HIS A 177 16.17 17.56 11.81
CA HIS A 177 15.03 18.47 11.74
C HIS A 177 13.70 17.75 12.03
N ASP A 178 12.69 18.48 12.46
CA ASP A 178 11.38 17.91 12.79
C ASP A 178 10.68 17.26 11.59
N TRP A 179 10.84 17.80 10.38
CA TRP A 179 10.31 17.17 9.16
C TRP A 179 10.94 15.79 8.92
N PHE A 180 12.24 15.61 9.21
CA PHE A 180 12.90 14.32 9.09
C PHE A 180 12.34 13.31 10.10
N LYS A 181 12.13 13.74 11.34
CA LYS A 181 11.52 12.89 12.39
C LYS A 181 10.14 12.40 11.98
N LYS A 182 9.28 13.31 11.47
CA LYS A 182 7.95 12.95 10.94
C LYS A 182 8.04 11.97 9.78
N GLY A 183 8.99 12.14 8.88
CA GLY A 183 9.26 11.18 7.81
C GLY A 183 9.59 9.80 8.36
N ILE A 184 10.46 9.72 9.39
CA ILE A 184 10.82 8.46 10.03
C ILE A 184 9.65 7.83 10.78
N GLU A 185 8.80 8.61 11.45
CA GLU A 185 7.58 8.10 12.10
C GLU A 185 6.69 7.35 11.09
N CYS A 186 6.51 7.89 9.88
CA CYS A 186 5.78 7.22 8.81
C CYS A 186 6.54 5.99 8.27
N VAL A 187 7.87 6.05 8.13
CA VAL A 187 8.71 4.89 7.74
C VAL A 187 8.53 3.72 8.70
N MET A 188 8.38 3.99 10.00
CA MET A 188 8.14 2.93 11.00
C MET A 188 6.82 2.20 10.84
N LEU A 189 5.87 2.75 10.05
CA LEU A 189 4.61 2.12 9.67
C LEU A 189 4.66 1.40 8.32
N ALA A 190 5.77 1.51 7.58
CA ALA A 190 5.96 0.88 6.29
C ALA A 190 5.99 -0.66 6.39
N PRO A 191 5.26 -1.38 5.51
CA PRO A 191 5.39 -2.83 5.48
C PRO A 191 6.75 -3.23 4.91
N SER A 192 7.25 -4.38 5.35
CA SER A 192 8.49 -4.97 4.82
C SER A 192 8.44 -6.47 4.78
N ALA A 193 9.25 -7.08 3.93
CA ALA A 193 9.33 -8.54 3.80
C ALA A 193 9.68 -9.19 5.15
N MET A 194 8.79 -10.11 5.61
CA MET A 194 8.91 -10.79 6.91
C MET A 194 9.06 -9.82 8.10
N ASN A 195 8.58 -8.59 7.96
CA ASN A 195 8.71 -7.51 8.94
C ASN A 195 10.18 -7.21 9.33
N LYS A 196 11.11 -7.35 8.38
CA LYS A 196 12.53 -7.16 8.66
C LYS A 196 12.95 -5.70 8.80
N GLN A 197 12.19 -4.75 8.21
CA GLN A 197 12.47 -3.32 8.27
C GLN A 197 13.97 -3.04 8.02
N ASN A 198 14.51 -3.66 6.95
CA ASN A 198 15.93 -3.69 6.67
C ASN A 198 16.35 -2.54 5.73
N PHE A 199 16.17 -1.34 6.21
CA PHE A 199 16.52 -0.09 5.54
C PHE A 199 17.05 0.91 6.57
N ARG A 200 17.85 1.88 6.12
CA ARG A 200 18.37 2.96 6.97
C ARG A 200 18.22 4.31 6.28
N PHE A 201 17.99 5.33 7.09
CA PHE A 201 17.84 6.70 6.66
C PHE A 201 18.80 7.59 7.43
N ALA A 202 19.40 8.55 6.73
CA ALA A 202 20.26 9.54 7.35
C ALA A 202 20.02 10.92 6.73
N GLN A 203 19.79 11.92 7.58
CA GLN A 203 19.76 13.30 7.13
C GLN A 203 21.20 13.78 6.94
N MET A 204 21.49 14.34 5.76
CA MET A 204 22.80 14.86 5.38
C MET A 204 22.91 16.34 5.73
N ALA A 205 24.16 16.84 5.85
CA ALA A 205 24.42 18.25 6.19
C ALA A 205 23.89 19.24 5.13
N ASP A 206 23.74 18.79 3.87
CA ASP A 206 23.17 19.58 2.77
C ASP A 206 21.63 19.61 2.76
N GLY A 207 21.01 19.04 3.79
CA GLY A 207 19.55 18.94 3.93
C GLY A 207 18.91 17.82 3.10
N LYS A 208 19.68 17.04 2.35
CA LYS A 208 19.22 15.84 1.64
C LYS A 208 19.08 14.65 2.59
N VAL A 209 18.47 13.59 2.09
CA VAL A 209 18.34 12.32 2.80
C VAL A 209 18.99 11.21 2.01
N MET A 210 19.87 10.47 2.66
CA MET A 210 20.39 9.22 2.16
C MET A 210 19.52 8.09 2.72
N ALA A 211 18.95 7.28 1.82
CA ALA A 211 18.21 6.08 2.16
C ALA A 211 18.91 4.87 1.56
N THR A 212 19.22 3.88 2.38
CA THR A 212 19.96 2.68 1.98
C THR A 212 19.19 1.42 2.30
N GLU A 213 19.22 0.46 1.38
CA GLU A 213 18.70 -0.88 1.62
C GLU A 213 19.70 -1.73 2.40
N GLY A 214 19.18 -2.64 3.20
CA GLY A 214 20.00 -3.68 3.81
C GLY A 214 20.17 -4.89 2.89
N HIS A 215 20.47 -6.05 3.48
CA HIS A 215 20.71 -7.27 2.71
C HIS A 215 19.42 -8.11 2.57
N GLY A 216 19.26 -8.69 1.38
CA GLY A 216 18.20 -9.67 1.14
C GLY A 216 17.50 -9.49 -0.21
N PRO A 217 16.77 -10.52 -0.66
CA PRO A 217 16.19 -10.53 -2.01
C PRO A 217 15.09 -9.48 -2.22
N PHE A 218 14.50 -8.98 -1.15
CA PHE A 218 13.39 -8.02 -1.19
C PHE A 218 13.76 -6.62 -0.66
N ALA A 219 15.02 -6.40 -0.28
CA ALA A 219 15.48 -5.17 0.35
C ALA A 219 15.19 -3.92 -0.51
N GLY A 220 15.37 -4.00 -1.83
CA GLY A 220 15.03 -2.89 -2.72
C GLY A 220 13.52 -2.58 -2.78
N LEU A 221 12.63 -3.61 -2.70
CA LEU A 221 11.18 -3.38 -2.57
C LEU A 221 10.87 -2.65 -1.26
N ASP A 222 11.41 -3.17 -0.15
CA ASP A 222 11.20 -2.59 1.19
C ASP A 222 11.70 -1.15 1.24
N LEU A 223 12.84 -0.85 0.60
CA LEU A 223 13.37 0.52 0.51
C LEU A 223 12.44 1.44 -0.28
N GLY A 224 11.91 0.98 -1.43
CA GLY A 224 10.96 1.76 -2.23
C GLY A 224 9.70 2.12 -1.44
N ILE A 225 9.12 1.14 -0.74
CA ILE A 225 7.98 1.33 0.16
C ILE A 225 8.31 2.39 1.23
N ALA A 226 9.43 2.21 1.92
CA ALA A 226 9.86 3.11 2.99
C ALA A 226 10.14 4.55 2.50
N LYS A 227 10.66 4.71 1.28
CA LYS A 227 10.87 6.05 0.67
C LYS A 227 9.56 6.79 0.45
N LEU A 228 8.51 6.13 -0.04
CA LEU A 228 7.19 6.75 -0.19
C LEU A 228 6.62 7.17 1.17
N HIS A 229 6.69 6.31 2.18
CA HIS A 229 6.26 6.65 3.53
C HIS A 229 7.01 7.85 4.09
N PHE A 230 8.34 7.91 3.86
CA PHE A 230 9.14 9.05 4.29
C PHE A 230 8.70 10.35 3.62
N GLU A 231 8.49 10.35 2.30
CA GLU A 231 8.05 11.55 1.57
C GLU A 231 6.71 12.06 2.10
N ILE A 232 5.74 11.16 2.29
CA ILE A 232 4.42 11.53 2.84
C ILE A 232 4.58 12.13 4.25
N GLY A 233 5.26 11.45 5.16
CA GLY A 233 5.39 11.89 6.54
C GLY A 233 6.21 13.19 6.70
N SER A 234 7.24 13.37 5.88
CA SER A 234 8.09 14.57 5.91
C SER A 234 7.49 15.77 5.18
N GLY A 235 6.49 15.54 4.31
CA GLY A 235 5.96 16.56 3.40
C GLY A 235 6.98 17.02 2.35
N LYS A 236 7.99 16.19 2.05
CA LYS A 236 9.00 16.44 1.02
C LYS A 236 8.68 15.62 -0.22
N ASP A 237 9.12 16.10 -1.37
CA ASP A 237 9.03 15.36 -2.63
C ASP A 237 10.30 14.55 -2.92
N SER A 238 10.34 13.87 -4.07
CA SER A 238 11.45 13.03 -4.47
C SER A 238 12.79 13.76 -4.66
N SER A 239 12.82 15.09 -4.68
CA SER A 239 14.05 15.86 -4.75
C SER A 239 14.86 15.80 -3.46
N ILE A 240 14.26 15.30 -2.37
CA ILE A 240 14.93 15.15 -1.06
C ILE A 240 16.06 14.13 -1.09
N TRP A 241 15.99 13.15 -1.97
CA TRP A 241 16.95 12.04 -2.02
C TRP A 241 18.31 12.47 -2.58
N LYS A 242 19.33 11.92 -1.97
CA LYS A 242 20.72 12.04 -2.43
C LYS A 242 21.06 10.91 -3.37
#